data_0c8c75dfdde5142378a589e62dddce4c
#
_entry.id   0c8c75dfdde5142378a589e62dddce4c
#
_cell.length_a   1.000
_cell.length_b   1.000
_cell.length_c   1.000
_cell.angle_alpha   90.00
_cell.angle_beta   90.00
_cell.angle_gamma   90.00
#
_symmetry.space_group_name_H-M   'P 1'
#
loop_
_entity.id
_entity.type
_entity.pdbx_description
1 polymer ?
#
loop_
_entity_poly.entity_id
_entity_poly.type
_entity_poly.pdbx_seq_one_letter_code
_entity_poly.pdbx_strand_id
1 'polypeptide(L)'
;LAASVAITVGAAKNSFTESMADAALSRKVGYGLDSGVQMGPVISKESKQRIEGIIGKSTQEGANVLVDGRNKPVSGYEDGYFIHPTILDNVNPNGDIAKTEIFGPVLSLMHASTVEEAIALVNNRAYGNMACIFTSSGAVARKFRNEADAGNVGINIGVAAPMAFFPFSGWN
;
A
#
# COMPACT_ATOMS: atom_id res chain seq x y z
N LEU A 1 -4.47 -7.71 7.64
CA LEU A 1 -4.70 -7.10 6.32
C LEU A 1 -4.07 -5.72 6.26
N ALA A 2 -3.46 -5.38 5.15
CA ALA A 2 -2.83 -4.08 4.92
C ALA A 2 -3.00 -3.67 3.46
N ALA A 3 -3.06 -2.36 3.19
CA ALA A 3 -3.02 -1.84 1.83
C ALA A 3 -1.55 -1.79 1.36
N SER A 4 -1.22 -2.50 0.29
CA SER A 4 0.12 -2.49 -0.33
C SER A 4 0.19 -1.59 -1.54
N VAL A 5 -0.94 -1.43 -2.23
CA VAL A 5 -1.06 -0.64 -3.46
C VAL A 5 -2.31 0.23 -3.39
N ALA A 6 -2.18 1.48 -3.80
CA ALA A 6 -3.30 2.37 -4.06
C ALA A 6 -3.29 2.78 -5.54
N ILE A 7 -4.45 2.68 -6.19
CA ILE A 7 -4.63 3.05 -7.60
C ILE A 7 -5.54 4.28 -7.63
N THR A 8 -5.02 5.41 -8.08
CA THR A 8 -5.83 6.62 -8.28
C THR A 8 -6.43 6.63 -9.67
N VAL A 9 -7.63 7.19 -9.81
CA VAL A 9 -8.32 7.29 -11.09
C VAL A 9 -8.51 8.75 -11.49
N GLY A 10 -8.03 9.11 -12.67
CA GLY A 10 -8.20 10.45 -13.25
C GLY A 10 -7.72 11.57 -12.33
N ALA A 11 -8.58 12.55 -12.05
CA ALA A 11 -8.25 13.75 -11.29
C ALA A 11 -7.88 13.50 -9.81
N ALA A 12 -8.18 12.31 -9.26
CA ALA A 12 -7.83 11.99 -7.88
C ALA A 12 -6.31 11.87 -7.64
N LYS A 13 -5.51 11.74 -8.70
CA LYS A 13 -4.06 11.54 -8.61
C LYS A 13 -3.38 12.56 -7.70
N ASN A 14 -3.48 13.84 -8.01
CA ASN A 14 -2.67 14.87 -7.33
C ASN A 14 -3.04 15.00 -5.86
N SER A 15 -4.33 15.20 -5.55
CA SER A 15 -4.78 15.40 -4.17
C SER A 15 -4.54 14.17 -3.30
N PHE A 16 -4.69 12.97 -3.84
CA PHE A 16 -4.41 11.74 -3.10
C PHE A 16 -2.92 11.57 -2.83
N THR A 17 -2.07 11.81 -3.83
CA THR A 17 -0.62 11.69 -3.72
C THR A 17 -0.06 12.63 -2.65
N GLU A 18 -0.47 13.90 -2.66
CA GLU A 18 -0.08 14.90 -1.66
C GLU A 18 -0.55 14.49 -0.25
N SER A 19 -1.83 14.16 -0.09
CA SER A 19 -2.39 13.74 1.20
C SER A 19 -1.70 12.50 1.77
N MET A 20 -1.33 11.54 0.92
CA MET A 20 -0.63 10.33 1.36
C MET A 20 0.80 10.61 1.78
N ALA A 21 1.51 11.51 1.07
CA ALA A 21 2.85 11.92 1.47
C ALA A 21 2.83 12.62 2.85
N ASP A 22 1.91 13.55 3.07
CA ASP A 22 1.73 14.24 4.34
C ASP A 22 1.38 13.26 5.48
N ALA A 23 0.45 12.34 5.22
CA ALA A 23 0.06 11.32 6.18
C ALA A 23 1.26 10.39 6.55
N ALA A 24 2.10 10.04 5.59
CA ALA A 24 3.30 9.25 5.82
C ALA A 24 4.33 10.00 6.67
N LEU A 25 4.59 11.27 6.34
CA LEU A 25 5.55 12.12 7.04
C LEU A 25 5.12 12.42 8.49
N SER A 26 3.82 12.47 8.76
CA SER A 26 3.28 12.75 10.10
C SER A 26 3.36 11.57 11.06
N ARG A 27 3.73 10.36 10.61
CA ARG A 27 3.77 9.15 11.46
C ARG A 27 4.95 9.17 12.40
N LYS A 28 4.68 9.04 13.70
CA LYS A 28 5.71 8.89 14.72
C LYS A 28 6.16 7.44 14.80
N VAL A 29 7.39 7.20 14.37
CA VAL A 29 8.05 5.89 14.42
C VAL A 29 8.88 5.79 15.67
N GLY A 30 8.85 4.66 16.37
CA GLY A 30 9.62 4.47 17.61
C GLY A 30 9.30 3.17 18.31
N TYR A 31 9.71 3.08 19.57
CA TYR A 31 9.37 1.92 20.41
C TYR A 31 7.90 1.93 20.77
N GLY A 32 7.22 0.81 20.55
CA GLY A 32 5.75 0.72 20.64
C GLY A 32 5.13 0.98 22.00
N LEU A 33 5.91 1.00 23.08
CA LEU A 33 5.45 1.36 24.42
C LEU A 33 5.65 2.86 24.75
N ASP A 34 6.36 3.60 23.90
CA ASP A 34 6.55 5.03 24.10
C ASP A 34 5.27 5.80 23.70
N SER A 35 4.95 6.83 24.51
CA SER A 35 3.74 7.62 24.29
C SER A 35 3.73 8.29 22.91
N GLY A 36 2.62 8.14 22.21
CA GLY A 36 2.36 8.75 20.92
C GLY A 36 3.09 8.07 19.74
N VAL A 37 3.82 6.98 19.94
CA VAL A 37 4.36 6.17 18.85
C VAL A 37 3.20 5.48 18.12
N GLN A 38 3.24 5.51 16.80
CA GLN A 38 2.20 4.97 15.92
C GLN A 38 2.68 3.78 15.10
N MET A 39 4.00 3.60 14.98
CA MET A 39 4.59 2.52 14.21
C MET A 39 5.89 2.06 14.85
N GLY A 40 6.00 0.76 15.07
CA GLY A 40 7.19 0.09 15.60
C GLY A 40 8.18 -0.34 14.51
N PRO A 41 9.23 -1.11 14.90
CA PRO A 41 10.20 -1.67 13.96
C PRO A 41 9.61 -2.79 13.12
N VAL A 42 10.27 -3.13 12.02
CA VAL A 42 10.03 -4.39 11.30
C VAL A 42 10.62 -5.56 12.09
N ILE A 43 10.21 -6.79 11.72
CA ILE A 43 10.43 -7.97 12.56
C ILE A 43 11.90 -8.37 12.75
N SER A 44 12.77 -8.07 11.79
CA SER A 44 14.19 -8.46 11.87
C SER A 44 15.09 -7.57 10.99
N LYS A 45 16.39 -7.72 11.17
CA LYS A 45 17.42 -7.06 10.35
C LYS A 45 17.32 -7.49 8.88
N GLU A 46 17.10 -8.76 8.65
CA GLU A 46 16.96 -9.34 7.30
C GLU A 46 15.72 -8.77 6.60
N SER A 47 14.61 -8.64 7.34
CA SER A 47 13.39 -8.00 6.82
C SER A 47 13.65 -6.53 6.44
N LYS A 48 14.38 -5.78 7.30
CA LYS A 48 14.78 -4.41 6.99
C LYS A 48 15.58 -4.34 5.69
N GLN A 49 16.63 -5.15 5.58
CA GLN A 49 17.49 -5.18 4.39
C GLN A 49 16.73 -5.56 3.13
N ARG A 50 15.83 -6.56 3.22
CA ARG A 50 14.99 -6.99 2.11
C ARG A 50 14.06 -5.87 1.65
N ILE A 51 13.38 -5.20 2.56
CA ILE A 51 12.45 -4.10 2.24
C ILE A 51 13.20 -2.93 1.59
N GLU A 52 14.34 -2.52 2.17
CA GLU A 52 15.18 -1.46 1.63
C GLU A 52 15.71 -1.82 0.23
N GLY A 53 16.07 -3.09 0.01
CA GLY A 53 16.46 -3.62 -1.30
C GLY A 53 15.33 -3.55 -2.32
N ILE A 54 14.09 -3.91 -1.95
CA ILE A 54 12.92 -3.81 -2.81
C ILE A 54 12.65 -2.35 -3.19
N ILE A 55 12.72 -1.41 -2.24
CA ILE A 55 12.57 0.02 -2.52
C ILE A 55 13.65 0.47 -3.52
N GLY A 56 14.92 0.08 -3.31
CA GLY A 56 16.02 0.40 -4.21
C GLY A 56 15.82 -0.15 -5.63
N LYS A 57 15.35 -1.39 -5.75
CA LYS A 57 15.04 -2.00 -7.05
C LYS A 57 13.90 -1.27 -7.77
N SER A 58 12.87 -0.88 -7.04
CA SER A 58 11.72 -0.17 -7.62
C SER A 58 12.11 1.16 -8.28
N THR A 59 13.09 1.87 -7.73
CA THR A 59 13.60 3.09 -8.35
C THR A 59 14.33 2.83 -9.66
N GLN A 60 15.03 1.70 -9.76
CA GLN A 60 15.68 1.26 -11.01
C GLN A 60 14.64 0.84 -12.06
N GLU A 61 13.46 0.40 -11.64
CA GLU A 61 12.32 0.06 -12.49
C GLU A 61 11.47 1.30 -12.85
N GLY A 62 11.87 2.51 -12.45
CA GLY A 62 11.24 3.78 -12.81
C GLY A 62 10.25 4.35 -11.79
N ALA A 63 10.10 3.75 -10.61
CA ALA A 63 9.29 4.34 -9.56
C ALA A 63 9.94 5.59 -8.95
N ASN A 64 9.13 6.59 -8.63
CA ASN A 64 9.56 7.80 -7.93
C ASN A 64 9.37 7.61 -6.42
N VAL A 65 10.38 7.95 -5.63
CA VAL A 65 10.26 7.95 -4.16
C VAL A 65 9.74 9.31 -3.71
N LEU A 66 8.48 9.38 -3.32
CA LEU A 66 7.88 10.60 -2.78
C LEU A 66 8.23 10.81 -1.32
N VAL A 67 8.21 9.74 -0.54
CA VAL A 67 8.65 9.72 0.86
C VAL A 67 9.59 8.55 1.03
N ASP A 68 10.83 8.82 1.47
CA ASP A 68 11.82 7.77 1.74
C ASP A 68 11.95 7.55 3.24
N GLY A 69 11.58 6.36 3.66
CA GLY A 69 11.66 5.93 5.06
C GLY A 69 12.96 5.22 5.43
N ARG A 70 13.87 5.01 4.48
CA ARG A 70 15.14 4.33 4.70
C ARG A 70 16.15 5.22 5.44
N ASN A 71 17.09 4.59 6.11
CA ASN A 71 18.22 5.29 6.74
C ASN A 71 17.83 6.40 7.75
N LYS A 72 16.69 6.25 8.41
CA LYS A 72 16.23 7.15 9.45
C LYS A 72 16.32 6.44 10.81
N PRO A 73 17.34 6.76 11.64
CA PRO A 73 17.47 6.17 12.96
C PRO A 73 16.37 6.69 13.90
N VAL A 74 16.00 5.88 14.87
CA VAL A 74 15.15 6.27 15.99
C VAL A 74 16.03 6.53 17.19
N SER A 75 15.98 7.74 17.75
CA SER A 75 16.83 8.16 18.87
C SER A 75 16.68 7.24 20.08
N GLY A 76 17.79 6.76 20.61
CA GLY A 76 17.84 5.79 21.70
C GLY A 76 17.64 4.33 21.26
N TYR A 77 17.43 4.08 19.97
CA TYR A 77 17.24 2.74 19.39
C TYR A 77 17.95 2.62 18.03
N GLU A 78 19.15 3.15 17.93
CA GLU A 78 19.90 3.30 16.67
C GLU A 78 20.18 1.95 15.98
N ASP A 79 20.34 0.88 16.76
CA ASP A 79 20.52 -0.49 16.27
C ASP A 79 19.19 -1.21 15.95
N GLY A 80 18.05 -0.53 16.13
CA GLY A 80 16.73 -1.07 15.88
C GLY A 80 16.41 -1.23 14.39
N TYR A 81 15.50 -2.14 14.10
CA TYR A 81 15.11 -2.47 12.71
C TYR A 81 14.00 -1.55 12.21
N PHE A 82 14.16 -0.24 12.41
CA PHE A 82 13.16 0.74 11.99
C PHE A 82 13.30 1.07 10.52
N ILE A 83 12.15 1.16 9.86
CA ILE A 83 11.95 1.76 8.54
C ILE A 83 10.76 2.71 8.71
N HIS A 84 10.93 3.96 8.34
CA HIS A 84 9.81 4.91 8.34
C HIS A 84 8.89 4.67 7.13
N PRO A 85 7.65 5.21 7.12
CA PRO A 85 6.77 5.07 5.98
C PRO A 85 7.43 5.51 4.68
N THR A 86 7.25 4.70 3.65
CA THR A 86 7.78 4.97 2.31
C THR A 86 6.62 5.01 1.32
N ILE A 87 6.58 6.04 0.49
CA ILE A 87 5.60 6.15 -0.61
C ILE A 87 6.36 6.13 -1.93
N LEU A 88 6.02 5.17 -2.77
CA LEU A 88 6.53 5.02 -4.12
C LEU A 88 5.44 5.41 -5.11
N ASP A 89 5.75 6.31 -6.03
CA ASP A 89 4.82 6.79 -7.04
C ASP A 89 5.20 6.29 -8.44
N ASN A 90 4.24 6.27 -9.34
CA ASN A 90 4.38 5.76 -10.71
C ASN A 90 4.99 4.35 -10.76
N VAL A 91 4.58 3.49 -9.84
CA VAL A 91 5.06 2.11 -9.79
C VAL A 91 4.64 1.37 -11.05
N ASN A 92 5.62 0.71 -11.70
CA ASN A 92 5.34 -0.12 -12.86
C ASN A 92 4.49 -1.35 -12.44
N PRO A 93 3.28 -1.52 -13.01
CA PRO A 93 2.41 -2.65 -12.66
C PRO A 93 3.01 -4.03 -13.00
N ASN A 94 4.00 -4.07 -13.88
CA ASN A 94 4.72 -5.30 -14.24
C ASN A 94 6.02 -5.49 -13.46
N GLY A 95 6.44 -4.48 -12.70
CA GLY A 95 7.65 -4.53 -11.86
C GLY A 95 7.52 -5.52 -10.69
N ASP A 96 8.65 -5.86 -10.12
CA ASP A 96 8.71 -6.84 -9.03
C ASP A 96 7.94 -6.36 -7.78
N ILE A 97 8.02 -5.06 -7.46
CA ILE A 97 7.34 -4.50 -6.28
C ILE A 97 5.81 -4.61 -6.39
N ALA A 98 5.28 -4.52 -7.60
CA ALA A 98 3.85 -4.66 -7.83
C ALA A 98 3.34 -6.09 -7.60
N LYS A 99 4.23 -7.08 -7.63
CA LYS A 99 3.94 -8.51 -7.54
C LYS A 99 4.40 -9.14 -6.23
N THR A 100 5.13 -8.38 -5.40
CA THR A 100 5.74 -8.90 -4.17
C THR A 100 5.00 -8.36 -2.95
N GLU A 101 4.64 -9.24 -2.03
CA GLU A 101 4.17 -8.82 -0.71
C GLU A 101 5.35 -8.33 0.13
N ILE A 102 5.38 -7.03 0.44
CA ILE A 102 6.56 -6.38 1.02
C ILE A 102 6.69 -6.69 2.53
N PHE A 103 5.59 -6.83 3.24
CA PHE A 103 5.58 -6.96 4.71
C PHE A 103 6.36 -5.85 5.41
N GLY A 104 6.10 -4.61 5.03
CA GLY A 104 6.77 -3.43 5.57
C GLY A 104 6.01 -2.14 5.28
N PRO A 105 6.46 -1.01 5.82
CA PRO A 105 5.76 0.26 5.74
C PRO A 105 5.97 0.96 4.37
N VAL A 106 5.61 0.28 3.30
CA VAL A 106 5.74 0.77 1.93
C VAL A 106 4.39 0.74 1.24
N LEU A 107 3.96 1.86 0.69
CA LEU A 107 2.77 1.98 -0.14
C LEU A 107 3.19 2.33 -1.57
N SER A 108 2.73 1.53 -2.52
CA SER A 108 2.92 1.75 -3.95
C SER A 108 1.73 2.50 -4.53
N LEU A 109 1.98 3.59 -5.26
CA LEU A 109 0.95 4.34 -5.98
C LEU A 109 1.05 4.01 -7.47
N MET A 110 -0.11 3.70 -8.03
CA MET A 110 -0.32 3.53 -9.47
C MET A 110 -1.44 4.49 -9.92
N HIS A 111 -1.50 4.77 -11.20
CA HIS A 111 -2.47 5.69 -11.75
C HIS A 111 -3.15 5.08 -12.94
N ALA A 112 -4.47 5.28 -13.01
CA ALA A 112 -5.32 4.87 -14.10
C ALA A 112 -6.11 6.08 -14.61
N SER A 113 -6.42 6.11 -15.89
CA SER A 113 -7.23 7.17 -16.49
C SER A 113 -8.71 6.91 -16.29
N THR A 114 -9.11 5.63 -16.23
CA THR A 114 -10.50 5.19 -16.10
C THR A 114 -10.69 4.15 -15.00
N VAL A 115 -11.93 3.93 -14.62
CA VAL A 115 -12.30 2.88 -13.65
C VAL A 115 -12.01 1.49 -14.23
N GLU A 116 -12.23 1.30 -15.53
CA GLU A 116 -11.98 0.06 -16.25
C GLU A 116 -10.49 -0.31 -16.21
N GLU A 117 -9.64 0.67 -16.46
CA GLU A 117 -8.19 0.49 -16.36
C GLU A 117 -7.75 0.13 -14.93
N ALA A 118 -8.33 0.80 -13.92
CA ALA A 118 -8.04 0.49 -12.53
C ALA A 118 -8.48 -0.94 -12.15
N ILE A 119 -9.65 -1.38 -12.60
CA ILE A 119 -10.14 -2.76 -12.40
C ILE A 119 -9.22 -3.77 -13.09
N ALA A 120 -8.78 -3.48 -14.31
CA ALA A 120 -7.84 -4.33 -15.02
C ALA A 120 -6.50 -4.46 -14.26
N LEU A 121 -5.98 -3.38 -13.65
CA LEU A 121 -4.81 -3.43 -12.79
C LEU A 121 -5.04 -4.27 -11.52
N VAL A 122 -6.22 -4.21 -10.93
CA VAL A 122 -6.60 -5.06 -9.78
C VAL A 122 -6.60 -6.53 -10.18
N ASN A 123 -7.18 -6.86 -11.32
CA ASN A 123 -7.38 -8.25 -11.76
C ASN A 123 -6.12 -8.89 -12.35
N ASN A 124 -5.17 -8.08 -12.84
CA ASN A 124 -3.91 -8.58 -13.40
C ASN A 124 -2.89 -8.92 -12.29
N ARG A 125 -3.28 -9.77 -11.33
CA ARG A 125 -2.42 -10.16 -10.20
C ARG A 125 -2.55 -11.63 -9.86
N ALA A 126 -1.48 -12.20 -9.29
CA ALA A 126 -1.46 -13.58 -8.81
C ALA A 126 -2.22 -13.77 -7.49
N TYR A 127 -2.57 -12.69 -6.80
CA TYR A 127 -3.23 -12.71 -5.49
C TYR A 127 -4.51 -11.89 -5.54
N GLY A 128 -5.59 -12.39 -4.96
CA GLY A 128 -6.89 -11.74 -4.94
C GLY A 128 -7.59 -11.80 -3.58
N ASN A 129 -6.87 -11.49 -2.49
CA ASN A 129 -7.46 -11.51 -1.16
C ASN A 129 -8.48 -10.38 -0.97
N MET A 130 -8.10 -9.14 -1.27
CA MET A 130 -8.95 -7.98 -1.02
C MET A 130 -8.73 -6.87 -2.06
N ALA A 131 -9.83 -6.25 -2.47
CA ALA A 131 -9.82 -4.98 -3.20
C ALA A 131 -10.84 -4.02 -2.61
N CYS A 132 -10.50 -2.74 -2.50
CA CYS A 132 -11.39 -1.70 -2.00
C CYS A 132 -11.48 -0.55 -3.00
N ILE A 133 -12.64 0.08 -3.06
CA ILE A 133 -12.87 1.29 -3.84
C ILE A 133 -13.48 2.40 -2.98
N PHE A 134 -13.02 3.62 -3.20
CA PHE A 134 -13.63 4.83 -2.66
C PHE A 134 -14.25 5.62 -3.80
N THR A 135 -15.55 5.81 -3.77
CA THR A 135 -16.29 6.51 -4.82
C THR A 135 -17.62 7.06 -4.30
N SER A 136 -18.04 8.20 -4.83
CA SER A 136 -19.39 8.73 -4.62
C SER A 136 -20.42 8.22 -5.66
N SER A 137 -19.96 7.53 -6.72
CA SER A 137 -20.80 7.01 -7.78
C SER A 137 -21.32 5.61 -7.46
N GLY A 138 -22.62 5.44 -7.28
CA GLY A 138 -23.24 4.14 -7.10
C GLY A 138 -23.10 3.22 -8.32
N ALA A 139 -22.97 3.77 -9.53
CA ALA A 139 -22.71 2.99 -10.74
C ALA A 139 -21.30 2.39 -10.71
N VAL A 140 -20.28 3.20 -10.38
CA VAL A 140 -18.91 2.77 -10.24
C VAL A 140 -18.76 1.73 -9.12
N ALA A 141 -19.41 1.95 -7.98
CA ALA A 141 -19.40 0.99 -6.87
C ALA A 141 -19.94 -0.39 -7.29
N ARG A 142 -21.07 -0.41 -8.01
CA ARG A 142 -21.66 -1.67 -8.54
C ARG A 142 -20.75 -2.34 -9.57
N LYS A 143 -20.19 -1.55 -10.50
CA LYS A 143 -19.24 -2.04 -11.49
C LYS A 143 -18.05 -2.72 -10.81
N PHE A 144 -17.38 -2.02 -9.90
CA PHE A 144 -16.24 -2.55 -9.17
C PHE A 144 -16.57 -3.84 -8.41
N ARG A 145 -17.70 -3.86 -7.68
CA ARG A 145 -18.13 -5.06 -6.95
C ARG A 145 -18.30 -6.28 -7.86
N ASN A 146 -18.77 -6.07 -9.09
CA ASN A 146 -19.10 -7.16 -10.01
C ASN A 146 -17.89 -7.62 -10.85
N GLU A 147 -16.90 -6.75 -11.04
CA GLU A 147 -15.81 -6.97 -11.98
C GLU A 147 -14.44 -7.13 -11.32
N ALA A 148 -14.28 -6.78 -10.03
CA ALA A 148 -13.03 -6.98 -9.32
C ALA A 148 -12.87 -8.43 -8.86
N ASP A 149 -11.80 -9.07 -9.29
CA ASP A 149 -11.43 -10.44 -8.92
C ASP A 149 -10.73 -10.44 -7.55
N ALA A 150 -11.54 -10.40 -6.49
CA ALA A 150 -11.06 -10.42 -5.12
C ALA A 150 -12.01 -11.18 -4.19
N GLY A 151 -11.47 -11.91 -3.25
CA GLY A 151 -12.25 -12.65 -2.25
C GLY A 151 -13.06 -11.74 -1.33
N ASN A 152 -12.56 -10.53 -1.06
CA ASN A 152 -13.24 -9.51 -0.28
C ASN A 152 -13.26 -8.19 -1.05
N VAL A 153 -14.43 -7.60 -1.22
CA VAL A 153 -14.61 -6.32 -1.91
C VAL A 153 -15.15 -5.28 -0.94
N GLY A 154 -14.40 -4.20 -0.72
CA GLY A 154 -14.80 -3.07 0.12
C GLY A 154 -15.26 -1.87 -0.71
N ILE A 155 -16.35 -1.22 -0.30
CA ILE A 155 -16.85 0.01 -0.92
C ILE A 155 -16.91 1.11 0.15
N ASN A 156 -16.13 2.18 -0.05
CA ASN A 156 -16.00 3.30 0.89
C ASN A 156 -15.59 2.86 2.31
N ILE A 157 -14.86 1.78 2.38
CA ILE A 157 -14.25 1.26 3.60
C ILE A 157 -12.78 1.00 3.31
N GLY A 158 -11.91 1.23 4.27
CA GLY A 158 -10.49 0.94 4.14
C GLY A 158 -10.23 -0.56 4.07
N VAL A 159 -9.18 -1.02 4.70
CA VAL A 159 -8.88 -2.45 4.76
C VAL A 159 -10.01 -3.16 5.50
N ALA A 160 -10.93 -3.80 4.76
CA ALA A 160 -12.07 -4.50 5.31
C ALA A 160 -11.60 -5.83 5.92
N ALA A 161 -11.88 -6.04 7.21
CA ALA A 161 -11.73 -7.35 7.82
C ALA A 161 -13.11 -8.03 7.84
N PRO A 162 -13.27 -9.21 7.23
CA PRO A 162 -14.55 -9.90 7.29
C PRO A 162 -14.88 -10.30 8.73
N MET A 163 -16.16 -10.21 9.09
CA MET A 163 -16.63 -10.70 10.37
C MET A 163 -16.51 -12.23 10.41
N ALA A 164 -16.39 -12.80 11.62
CA ALA A 164 -16.15 -14.23 11.84
C ALA A 164 -17.19 -15.18 11.19
N PHE A 165 -18.35 -14.65 10.80
CA PHE A 165 -19.41 -15.43 10.15
C PHE A 165 -19.26 -15.56 8.62
N PHE A 166 -18.34 -14.80 8.02
CA PHE A 166 -18.09 -14.83 6.59
C PHE A 166 -16.81 -15.59 6.27
N PRO A 167 -16.76 -16.33 5.16
CA PRO A 167 -15.54 -16.98 4.74
C PRO A 167 -14.46 -15.96 4.45
N PHE A 168 -13.25 -16.25 4.90
CA PHE A 168 -12.06 -15.51 4.57
C PHE A 168 -11.27 -16.31 3.53
N SER A 169 -11.38 -15.92 2.28
CA SER A 169 -10.73 -16.62 1.16
C SER A 169 -10.21 -15.62 0.13
N GLY A 170 -9.19 -16.02 -0.63
CA GLY A 170 -8.76 -15.32 -1.82
C GLY A 170 -9.61 -15.71 -3.04
N TRP A 171 -9.35 -15.03 -4.15
CA TRP A 171 -9.95 -15.35 -5.45
C TRP A 171 -9.08 -16.36 -6.22
N ASN A 172 -7.74 -16.28 -6.07
CA ASN A 172 -6.75 -17.15 -6.70
C ASN A 172 -5.98 -17.97 -5.67
#